data_b5dc02addf806e9a021e2969d640665a
#
_entry.id   b5dc02addf806e9a021e2969d640665a
#
_cell.length_a   1.000
_cell.length_b   1.000
_cell.length_c   1.000
_cell.angle_alpha   90.00
_cell.angle_beta   90.00
_cell.angle_gamma   90.00
#
_symmetry.space_group_name_H-M   'P 1'
#
loop_
_entity.id
_entity.type
_entity.pdbx_description
1 polymer ?
#
loop_
_entity_poly.entity_id
_entity_poly.type
_entity_poly.pdbx_seq_one_letter_code
_entity_poly.pdbx_strand_id
1 'polypeptide(L)'
;TAESGLAMWPSLLLLLLLPGPLPLSGMDDTAFPHLGESSQPPPRACPLRCSCPRADTVDCDGLDLRVFPDNITRAAQHLSLQNNQLQELPYNELSRLSGLRTLNLHNNLISSEGLPDEAFESLTQLQHIYVAQNKLSVAPQFLPRSLRVADLAANQVMEIFPLTFGEKPALRSVYLHNNQLSNSGLPPDAFHGSEAITTLSLSSNRLSYLPPSLPPSLERLHLQNNLISKVPRGALSRQTQLRELYLQHNQLTDSGLDATTFSKLHSLEYLDLSHNQLTTVPAGLPRTLAILHLGRNRIRQVEAARLHGARGLRYLLLQHNQLGSSGLPAGALRPLRGLHTLHLYGNGLDRVPPALPRRLRALVLPHNRVAVLGPRDLAATPRLAELNLAYNRLASAHVHRRAFRRLRALRSLDLSGNQLTRLPMGLPSGLRTLRLQRNQLRMLEPEPLACLDQLRDLNLAHNRLRVGDIGPGTWHELQALQVRHAPVDHTVPRALPSPFLPQRVPNILVRG
;
A
#
# COMPACT_ATOMS: atom_id res chain seq x y z
N THR A 1 -7.90 25.81 3.52
CA THR A 1 -6.84 24.81 3.55
C THR A 1 -6.96 24.05 4.86
N ALA A 2 -7.78 23.02 4.92
CA ALA A 2 -7.92 22.15 6.08
C ALA A 2 -7.26 20.81 5.75
N GLU A 3 -6.12 20.56 6.36
CA GLU A 3 -5.55 19.23 6.46
C GLU A 3 -6.46 18.40 7.37
N SER A 4 -7.33 17.62 6.75
CA SER A 4 -8.08 16.59 7.46
C SER A 4 -7.20 15.35 7.53
N GLY A 5 -6.62 15.10 8.70
CA GLY A 5 -5.92 13.86 9.00
C GLY A 5 -6.83 12.67 8.76
N LEU A 6 -6.54 11.91 7.71
CA LEU A 6 -7.15 10.63 7.42
C LEU A 6 -6.68 9.64 8.48
N ALA A 7 -7.53 9.35 9.44
CA ALA A 7 -7.37 8.15 10.27
C ALA A 7 -7.56 6.94 9.36
N MET A 8 -6.47 6.41 8.86
CA MET A 8 -6.47 5.15 8.11
C MET A 8 -6.80 3.98 9.04
N TRP A 9 -7.70 3.13 8.61
CA TRP A 9 -8.15 1.95 9.33
C TRP A 9 -7.03 0.90 9.41
N PRO A 10 -6.89 0.16 10.53
CA PRO A 10 -5.80 -0.83 10.70
C PRO A 10 -5.73 -1.92 9.63
N SER A 11 -6.86 -2.25 9.02
CA SER A 11 -6.93 -3.29 7.99
C SER A 11 -6.37 -2.89 6.62
N LEU A 12 -6.17 -1.59 6.35
CA LEU A 12 -5.55 -1.09 5.12
C LEU A 12 -4.04 -0.85 5.27
N LEU A 13 -3.54 -0.78 6.51
CA LEU A 13 -2.10 -0.60 6.79
C LEU A 13 -1.24 -1.80 6.34
N LEU A 14 -1.83 -2.99 6.21
CA LEU A 14 -1.10 -4.16 5.73
C LEU A 14 -0.77 -4.12 4.23
N LEU A 15 -1.43 -3.27 3.47
CA LEU A 15 -1.25 -3.15 2.02
C LEU A 15 -0.24 -2.08 1.60
N LEU A 16 0.24 -1.25 2.54
CA LEU A 16 1.20 -0.18 2.25
C LEU A 16 2.63 -0.48 2.70
N LEU A 17 2.86 -1.64 3.31
CA LEU A 17 4.21 -2.09 3.62
C LEU A 17 4.84 -2.72 2.36
N LEU A 18 5.38 -1.86 1.51
CA LEU A 18 6.45 -2.30 0.62
C LEU A 18 7.59 -2.81 1.51
N PRO A 19 8.14 -3.99 1.25
CA PRO A 19 9.35 -4.38 1.95
C PRO A 19 10.42 -3.35 1.59
N GLY A 20 10.77 -2.53 2.56
CA GLY A 20 12.04 -1.82 2.53
C GLY A 20 13.15 -2.86 2.41
N PRO A 21 14.36 -2.47 2.00
CA PRO A 21 15.47 -3.41 1.96
C PRO A 21 15.56 -4.11 3.31
N LEU A 22 15.53 -5.43 3.28
CA LEU A 22 15.66 -6.25 4.48
C LEU A 22 16.94 -5.88 5.21
N PRO A 23 16.89 -5.51 6.49
CA PRO A 23 18.11 -5.42 7.26
C PRO A 23 18.71 -6.82 7.33
N LEU A 24 19.99 -6.92 7.06
CA LEU A 24 20.78 -8.12 7.33
C LEU A 24 20.70 -8.38 8.84
N SER A 25 19.78 -9.25 9.23
CA SER A 25 19.64 -9.65 10.64
C SER A 25 20.81 -10.54 11.03
N GLY A 26 21.41 -10.16 12.14
CA GLY A 26 22.48 -10.90 12.79
C GLY A 26 22.10 -12.32 13.16
N MET A 27 23.05 -13.18 13.05
CA MET A 27 22.99 -14.57 13.53
C MET A 27 23.19 -14.62 15.03
N ASP A 28 22.45 -15.52 15.65
CA ASP A 28 22.49 -15.83 17.07
C ASP A 28 23.86 -16.29 17.56
N ASP A 29 24.20 -15.81 18.75
CA ASP A 29 25.29 -16.29 19.58
C ASP A 29 25.01 -17.68 20.11
N THR A 30 25.91 -18.65 19.87
CA THR A 30 26.08 -19.79 20.73
C THR A 30 27.55 -19.97 21.12
N ALA A 31 27.72 -20.14 22.42
CA ALA A 31 28.97 -20.07 23.14
C ALA A 31 29.92 -21.29 22.97
N PHE A 32 31.21 -20.98 22.91
CA PHE A 32 32.46 -21.57 23.38
C PHE A 32 32.64 -23.08 23.70
N PRO A 33 33.83 -23.64 23.51
CA PRO A 33 34.85 -23.54 24.56
C PRO A 33 36.30 -23.25 24.12
N HIS A 34 37.06 -22.71 25.08
CA HIS A 34 38.49 -22.43 25.04
C HIS A 34 39.38 -23.67 24.86
N LEU A 35 40.50 -23.52 24.13
CA LEU A 35 41.87 -23.83 24.50
C LEU A 35 42.76 -23.98 23.26
N GLY A 36 43.92 -23.36 23.29
CA GLY A 36 45.03 -23.66 22.38
C GLY A 36 45.71 -22.41 21.86
N GLU A 37 46.89 -22.15 22.35
CA GLU A 37 47.86 -21.24 21.77
C GLU A 37 47.98 -21.46 20.26
N SER A 38 47.64 -20.47 19.48
CA SER A 38 48.00 -20.44 18.08
C SER A 38 48.35 -19.04 17.65
N SER A 39 49.46 -18.95 17.00
CA SER A 39 49.92 -17.82 16.22
C SER A 39 48.76 -17.04 15.62
N GLN A 40 48.58 -15.79 16.06
CA GLN A 40 47.68 -14.87 15.42
C GLN A 40 48.02 -14.83 13.93
N PRO A 41 47.05 -15.04 13.06
CA PRO A 41 47.27 -14.80 11.63
C PRO A 41 47.70 -13.34 11.47
N PRO A 42 48.58 -13.04 10.49
CA PRO A 42 49.04 -11.67 10.27
C PRO A 42 47.80 -10.73 10.16
N PRO A 43 47.90 -9.52 10.71
CA PRO A 43 46.82 -8.58 10.69
C PRO A 43 46.33 -8.44 9.25
N ARG A 44 45.08 -8.79 9.01
CA ARG A 44 44.43 -8.70 7.69
C ARG A 44 44.48 -7.23 7.27
N ALA A 45 44.99 -6.97 6.07
CA ALA A 45 45.04 -5.63 5.52
C ALA A 45 43.58 -5.16 5.32
N CYS A 46 43.11 -4.31 6.21
CA CYS A 46 41.85 -3.62 6.10
C CYS A 46 42.11 -2.18 5.64
N PRO A 47 41.37 -1.63 4.69
CA PRO A 47 41.55 -0.24 4.28
C PRO A 47 41.44 0.72 5.47
N LEU A 48 42.21 1.80 5.43
CA LEU A 48 42.20 2.81 6.47
C LEU A 48 40.78 3.37 6.67
N ARG A 49 40.36 3.48 7.92
CA ARG A 49 39.03 3.92 8.36
C ARG A 49 37.91 2.91 8.12
N CYS A 50 38.09 1.88 7.29
CA CYS A 50 37.08 0.85 7.07
C CYS A 50 37.10 -0.18 8.21
N SER A 51 36.00 -0.94 8.31
CA SER A 51 35.85 -2.09 9.22
C SER A 51 35.87 -3.38 8.41
N CYS A 52 36.58 -4.39 8.90
CA CYS A 52 36.62 -5.70 8.27
C CYS A 52 36.17 -6.77 9.30
N PRO A 53 34.85 -6.88 9.53
CA PRO A 53 34.31 -7.77 10.58
C PRO A 53 34.57 -9.24 10.28
N ARG A 54 34.75 -9.60 9.01
CA ARG A 54 35.14 -10.94 8.54
C ARG A 54 36.26 -10.85 7.50
N ALA A 55 36.88 -11.99 7.23
CA ALA A 55 37.97 -12.07 6.24
C ALA A 55 37.55 -11.66 4.82
N ASP A 56 36.28 -11.85 4.51
CA ASP A 56 35.68 -11.67 3.19
C ASP A 56 34.80 -10.41 3.10
N THR A 57 34.70 -9.63 4.19
CA THR A 57 33.75 -8.49 4.28
C THR A 57 34.53 -7.22 4.60
N VAL A 58 34.34 -6.20 3.74
CA VAL A 58 34.92 -4.86 3.90
C VAL A 58 33.77 -3.85 3.96
N ASP A 59 33.67 -3.17 5.09
CA ASP A 59 32.64 -2.14 5.34
C ASP A 59 33.31 -0.77 5.46
N CYS A 60 33.03 0.09 4.48
CA CYS A 60 33.51 1.46 4.41
C CYS A 60 32.36 2.48 4.38
N ASP A 61 31.24 2.16 5.02
CA ASP A 61 30.01 2.95 4.96
C ASP A 61 30.14 4.28 5.73
N GLY A 62 29.65 5.37 5.15
CA GLY A 62 29.48 6.64 5.84
C GLY A 62 30.78 7.29 6.32
N LEU A 63 31.85 7.16 5.57
CA LEU A 63 33.19 7.67 5.93
C LEU A 63 33.60 8.95 5.21
N ASP A 64 32.68 9.59 4.50
CA ASP A 64 32.95 10.76 3.66
C ASP A 64 34.07 10.55 2.62
N LEU A 65 34.18 9.33 2.10
CA LEU A 65 35.20 8.96 1.12
C LEU A 65 34.90 9.64 -0.22
N ARG A 66 35.93 10.29 -0.76
CA ARG A 66 35.92 10.90 -2.10
C ARG A 66 36.65 10.08 -3.15
N VAL A 67 37.48 9.17 -2.69
CA VAL A 67 38.32 8.29 -3.52
C VAL A 67 38.13 6.86 -3.07
N PHE A 68 38.17 5.92 -4.02
CA PHE A 68 38.08 4.50 -3.76
C PHE A 68 39.20 4.07 -2.80
N PRO A 69 38.92 3.30 -1.73
CA PRO A 69 39.92 2.92 -0.74
C PRO A 69 40.99 2.03 -1.33
N ASP A 70 42.25 2.29 -0.94
CA ASP A 70 43.37 1.41 -1.25
C ASP A 70 43.36 0.16 -0.36
N ASN A 71 44.09 -0.85 -0.77
CA ASN A 71 44.37 -2.07 0.01
C ASN A 71 43.13 -2.92 0.36
N ILE A 72 42.10 -2.93 -0.49
CA ILE A 72 41.04 -3.91 -0.36
C ILE A 72 41.57 -5.30 -0.68
N THR A 73 41.35 -6.25 0.24
CA THR A 73 41.82 -7.64 0.08
C THR A 73 41.20 -8.30 -1.15
N ARG A 74 41.98 -9.07 -1.89
CA ARG A 74 41.48 -9.91 -3.00
C ARG A 74 40.49 -11.00 -2.55
N ALA A 75 40.53 -11.33 -1.26
CA ALA A 75 39.60 -12.28 -0.64
C ALA A 75 38.23 -11.68 -0.34
N ALA A 76 38.02 -10.39 -0.59
CA ALA A 76 36.74 -9.72 -0.36
C ALA A 76 35.64 -10.36 -1.23
N GLN A 77 34.58 -10.80 -0.57
CA GLN A 77 33.32 -11.23 -1.20
C GLN A 77 32.23 -10.18 -1.04
N HIS A 78 32.30 -9.38 -0.01
CA HIS A 78 31.33 -8.33 0.29
C HIS A 78 32.05 -7.00 0.51
N LEU A 79 31.78 -6.03 -0.35
CA LEU A 79 32.30 -4.67 -0.27
C LEU A 79 31.16 -3.69 -0.19
N SER A 80 31.10 -2.90 0.87
CA SER A 80 30.16 -1.81 1.03
C SER A 80 30.87 -0.47 1.10
N LEU A 81 30.49 0.44 0.23
CA LEU A 81 30.96 1.81 0.12
C LEU A 81 29.79 2.82 0.15
N GLN A 82 28.66 2.40 0.68
CA GLN A 82 27.46 3.24 0.68
C GLN A 82 27.65 4.51 1.51
N ASN A 83 26.87 5.54 1.19
CA ASN A 83 26.85 6.81 1.93
C ASN A 83 28.24 7.50 1.96
N ASN A 84 28.88 7.56 0.83
CA ASN A 84 30.12 8.29 0.62
C ASN A 84 29.95 9.34 -0.49
N GLN A 85 31.05 9.90 -0.98
CA GLN A 85 31.08 10.93 -2.02
C GLN A 85 31.93 10.49 -3.22
N LEU A 86 31.96 9.19 -3.50
CA LEU A 86 32.68 8.64 -4.64
C LEU A 86 32.07 9.12 -5.96
N GLN A 87 32.92 9.58 -6.88
CA GLN A 87 32.52 9.98 -8.22
C GLN A 87 32.83 8.93 -9.28
N GLU A 88 33.82 8.10 -9.00
CA GLU A 88 34.29 7.06 -9.93
C GLU A 88 34.87 5.85 -9.19
N LEU A 89 34.92 4.72 -9.88
CA LEU A 89 35.58 3.51 -9.44
C LEU A 89 36.77 3.22 -10.36
N PRO A 90 37.98 2.95 -9.82
CA PRO A 90 39.14 2.64 -10.64
C PRO A 90 39.01 1.24 -11.25
N TYR A 91 39.16 1.15 -12.55
CA TYR A 91 39.06 -0.11 -13.31
C TYR A 91 39.95 -1.22 -12.72
N ASN A 92 41.25 -0.91 -12.54
CA ASN A 92 42.24 -1.91 -12.09
C ASN A 92 41.96 -2.44 -10.68
N GLU A 93 41.49 -1.58 -9.78
CA GLU A 93 41.15 -1.97 -8.41
C GLU A 93 39.88 -2.82 -8.38
N LEU A 94 38.86 -2.42 -9.11
CA LEU A 94 37.59 -3.16 -9.16
C LEU A 94 37.76 -4.52 -9.83
N SER A 95 38.42 -4.58 -10.99
CA SER A 95 38.63 -5.83 -11.74
C SER A 95 39.49 -6.87 -10.97
N ARG A 96 40.34 -6.40 -10.07
CA ARG A 96 41.17 -7.23 -9.19
C ARG A 96 40.35 -8.04 -8.18
N LEU A 97 39.16 -7.57 -7.82
CA LEU A 97 38.28 -8.15 -6.80
C LEU A 97 37.37 -9.26 -7.38
N SER A 98 37.97 -10.22 -8.05
CA SER A 98 37.26 -11.27 -8.80
C SER A 98 36.40 -12.22 -7.96
N GLY A 99 36.61 -12.28 -6.66
CA GLY A 99 35.76 -13.04 -5.71
C GLY A 99 34.55 -12.30 -5.18
N LEU A 100 34.34 -11.07 -5.62
CA LEU A 100 33.28 -10.22 -5.09
C LEU A 100 31.89 -10.78 -5.44
N ARG A 101 31.04 -10.91 -4.43
CA ARG A 101 29.65 -11.36 -4.53
C ARG A 101 28.65 -10.23 -4.32
N THR A 102 28.98 -9.28 -3.45
CA THR A 102 28.14 -8.12 -3.17
C THR A 102 28.97 -6.85 -3.29
N LEU A 103 28.49 -5.92 -4.11
CA LEU A 103 29.05 -4.58 -4.24
C LEU A 103 27.96 -3.55 -3.93
N ASN A 104 28.11 -2.83 -2.83
CA ASN A 104 27.18 -1.79 -2.42
C ASN A 104 27.81 -0.41 -2.59
N LEU A 105 27.29 0.34 -3.57
CA LEU A 105 27.71 1.70 -3.92
C LEU A 105 26.59 2.71 -3.70
N HIS A 106 25.60 2.35 -2.91
CA HIS A 106 24.38 3.13 -2.67
C HIS A 106 24.73 4.50 -2.11
N ASN A 107 24.04 5.55 -2.61
CA ASN A 107 24.20 6.91 -2.15
C ASN A 107 25.66 7.42 -2.24
N ASN A 108 26.16 7.50 -3.44
CA ASN A 108 27.41 8.17 -3.81
C ASN A 108 27.14 9.20 -4.93
N LEU A 109 28.17 9.63 -5.61
CA LEU A 109 28.11 10.62 -6.69
C LEU A 109 28.63 10.03 -8.02
N ILE A 110 28.52 8.72 -8.20
CA ILE A 110 29.08 8.00 -9.34
C ILE A 110 28.31 8.33 -10.62
N SER A 111 29.05 8.84 -11.63
CA SER A 111 28.51 9.04 -12.98
C SER A 111 28.66 7.78 -13.82
N SER A 112 28.00 7.76 -14.99
CA SER A 112 28.14 6.63 -15.93
C SER A 112 29.58 6.45 -16.41
N GLU A 113 30.30 7.54 -16.60
CA GLU A 113 31.72 7.52 -16.98
C GLU A 113 32.62 7.05 -15.84
N GLY A 114 32.19 7.27 -14.59
CA GLY A 114 32.89 6.82 -13.39
C GLY A 114 32.70 5.35 -13.04
N LEU A 115 31.83 4.66 -13.77
CA LEU A 115 31.54 3.23 -13.54
C LEU A 115 32.13 2.41 -14.71
N PRO A 116 33.30 1.77 -14.52
CA PRO A 116 34.02 1.09 -15.61
C PRO A 116 33.35 -0.25 -15.95
N ASP A 117 32.50 -0.25 -16.98
CA ASP A 117 31.71 -1.42 -17.39
C ASP A 117 32.55 -2.67 -17.65
N GLU A 118 33.70 -2.48 -18.28
CA GLU A 118 34.61 -3.57 -18.62
C GLU A 118 35.17 -4.29 -17.36
N ALA A 119 35.23 -3.61 -16.23
CA ALA A 119 35.66 -4.23 -14.98
C ALA A 119 34.71 -5.35 -14.51
N PHE A 120 33.44 -5.26 -14.87
CA PHE A 120 32.45 -6.27 -14.50
C PHE A 120 32.64 -7.62 -15.19
N GLU A 121 33.36 -7.67 -16.31
CA GLU A 121 33.71 -8.95 -16.96
C GLU A 121 34.55 -9.86 -16.06
N SER A 122 35.40 -9.26 -15.22
CA SER A 122 36.22 -9.98 -14.25
C SER A 122 35.48 -10.42 -13.00
N LEU A 123 34.33 -9.83 -12.72
CA LEU A 123 33.54 -10.08 -11.51
C LEU A 123 32.54 -11.23 -11.70
N THR A 124 33.08 -12.40 -12.06
CA THR A 124 32.28 -13.58 -12.43
C THR A 124 31.45 -14.19 -11.29
N GLN A 125 31.71 -13.78 -10.04
CA GLN A 125 31.01 -14.23 -8.85
C GLN A 125 29.97 -13.22 -8.34
N LEU A 126 29.86 -12.02 -8.95
CA LEU A 126 29.02 -10.95 -8.46
C LEU A 126 27.54 -11.33 -8.56
N GLN A 127 26.86 -11.33 -7.42
CA GLN A 127 25.44 -11.68 -7.29
C GLN A 127 24.55 -10.47 -7.02
N HIS A 128 25.07 -9.49 -6.30
CA HIS A 128 24.29 -8.31 -5.88
C HIS A 128 25.08 -7.04 -6.19
N ILE A 129 24.49 -6.15 -6.99
CA ILE A 129 25.01 -4.81 -7.23
C ILE A 129 23.97 -3.77 -6.80
N TYR A 130 24.38 -2.84 -5.95
CA TYR A 130 23.56 -1.74 -5.45
C TYR A 130 24.23 -0.42 -5.82
N VAL A 131 23.67 0.28 -6.79
CA VAL A 131 24.16 1.57 -7.30
C VAL A 131 23.07 2.63 -7.24
N ALA A 132 22.07 2.45 -6.41
CA ALA A 132 20.98 3.40 -6.25
C ALA A 132 21.46 4.72 -5.64
N GLN A 133 20.75 5.81 -5.94
CA GLN A 133 21.07 7.15 -5.46
C GLN A 133 22.49 7.60 -5.86
N ASN A 134 22.80 7.47 -7.12
CA ASN A 134 24.00 7.98 -7.77
C ASN A 134 23.66 8.96 -8.90
N LYS A 135 24.58 9.17 -9.82
CA LYS A 135 24.48 10.14 -10.92
C LYS A 135 24.54 9.47 -12.30
N LEU A 136 24.16 8.20 -12.40
CA LEU A 136 24.17 7.48 -13.68
C LEU A 136 23.18 8.12 -14.66
N SER A 137 23.63 8.40 -15.88
CA SER A 137 22.79 8.90 -16.98
C SER A 137 22.40 7.79 -17.96
N VAL A 138 23.17 6.74 -18.03
CA VAL A 138 22.88 5.50 -18.74
C VAL A 138 23.25 4.33 -17.83
N ALA A 139 22.63 3.20 -18.04
CA ALA A 139 23.02 1.97 -17.35
C ALA A 139 24.35 1.45 -17.89
N PRO A 140 25.12 0.66 -17.12
CA PRO A 140 26.26 -0.05 -17.65
C PRO A 140 25.88 -0.92 -18.84
N GLN A 141 26.71 -0.92 -19.90
CA GLN A 141 26.43 -1.77 -21.07
C GLN A 141 26.50 -3.24 -20.71
N PHE A 142 27.42 -3.60 -19.82
CA PHE A 142 27.65 -4.97 -19.38
C PHE A 142 27.55 -5.06 -17.87
N LEU A 143 26.80 -6.05 -17.41
CA LEU A 143 26.80 -6.50 -16.04
C LEU A 143 27.07 -8.00 -16.00
N PRO A 144 27.63 -8.55 -14.89
CA PRO A 144 27.99 -9.94 -14.83
C PRO A 144 26.79 -10.88 -15.00
N ARG A 145 27.02 -11.97 -15.72
CA ARG A 145 26.01 -13.02 -15.94
C ARG A 145 25.55 -13.71 -14.64
N SER A 146 26.37 -13.65 -13.59
CA SER A 146 26.11 -14.21 -12.28
C SER A 146 25.12 -13.44 -11.42
N LEU A 147 24.72 -12.22 -11.84
CA LEU A 147 23.84 -11.34 -11.04
C LEU A 147 22.52 -12.01 -10.70
N ARG A 148 22.09 -11.78 -9.45
CA ARG A 148 20.77 -12.11 -8.90
C ARG A 148 19.93 -10.87 -8.63
N VAL A 149 20.57 -9.78 -8.19
CA VAL A 149 19.91 -8.52 -7.87
C VAL A 149 20.71 -7.38 -8.47
N ALA A 150 20.04 -6.49 -9.19
CA ALA A 150 20.59 -5.24 -9.69
C ALA A 150 19.70 -4.08 -9.28
N ASP A 151 20.25 -3.17 -8.49
CA ASP A 151 19.54 -1.97 -8.03
C ASP A 151 20.23 -0.72 -8.59
N LEU A 152 19.60 -0.09 -9.59
CA LEU A 152 20.02 1.16 -10.21
C LEU A 152 18.98 2.27 -9.98
N ALA A 153 18.17 2.15 -8.96
CA ALA A 153 17.11 3.11 -8.66
C ALA A 153 17.66 4.50 -8.31
N ALA A 154 16.82 5.52 -8.45
CA ALA A 154 17.15 6.89 -8.06
C ALA A 154 18.47 7.41 -8.67
N ASN A 155 18.62 7.18 -9.94
CA ASN A 155 19.63 7.79 -10.80
C ASN A 155 18.98 8.71 -11.84
N GLN A 156 19.65 8.96 -12.94
CA GLN A 156 19.15 9.75 -14.06
C GLN A 156 19.19 8.92 -15.36
N VAL A 157 19.03 7.61 -15.25
CA VAL A 157 19.18 6.67 -16.36
C VAL A 157 18.09 6.91 -17.39
N MET A 158 18.51 7.22 -18.62
CA MET A 158 17.63 7.43 -19.77
C MET A 158 17.60 6.21 -20.71
N GLU A 159 18.59 5.34 -20.60
CA GLU A 159 18.78 4.22 -21.53
C GLU A 159 19.43 3.03 -20.83
N ILE A 160 18.98 1.84 -21.19
CA ILE A 160 19.64 0.56 -20.86
C ILE A 160 20.02 -0.16 -22.17
N PHE A 161 20.91 -1.13 -22.06
CA PHE A 161 21.44 -1.85 -23.20
C PHE A 161 21.04 -3.34 -23.15
N PRO A 162 21.12 -4.07 -24.29
CA PRO A 162 20.69 -5.48 -24.32
C PRO A 162 21.40 -6.39 -23.30
N LEU A 163 22.70 -6.17 -23.06
CA LEU A 163 23.48 -6.99 -22.12
C LEU A 163 23.56 -6.40 -20.71
N THR A 164 22.87 -5.30 -20.45
CA THR A 164 22.73 -4.81 -19.06
C THR A 164 21.98 -5.83 -18.22
N PHE A 165 20.83 -6.28 -18.67
CA PHE A 165 19.97 -7.25 -17.96
C PHE A 165 19.65 -8.49 -18.79
N GLY A 166 20.04 -8.54 -20.05
CA GLY A 166 19.87 -9.72 -20.89
C GLY A 166 20.88 -10.82 -20.59
N GLU A 167 20.54 -12.04 -20.96
CA GLU A 167 21.37 -13.25 -20.83
C GLU A 167 21.90 -13.54 -19.41
N LYS A 168 21.06 -13.29 -18.41
CA LYS A 168 21.39 -13.47 -16.99
C LYS A 168 20.44 -14.50 -16.36
N PRO A 169 20.80 -15.79 -16.39
CA PRO A 169 19.89 -16.86 -15.97
C PRO A 169 19.57 -16.86 -14.49
N ALA A 170 20.44 -16.24 -13.65
CA ALA A 170 20.24 -16.17 -12.20
C ALA A 170 19.55 -14.86 -11.75
N LEU A 171 19.36 -13.89 -12.62
CA LEU A 171 18.82 -12.58 -12.28
C LEU A 171 17.35 -12.71 -11.88
N ARG A 172 17.02 -12.23 -10.65
CA ARG A 172 15.67 -12.32 -10.06
C ARG A 172 15.02 -10.98 -9.84
N SER A 173 15.81 -9.95 -9.49
CA SER A 173 15.25 -8.64 -9.13
C SER A 173 16.02 -7.53 -9.80
N VAL A 174 15.28 -6.64 -10.50
CA VAL A 174 15.80 -5.47 -11.18
C VAL A 174 15.03 -4.23 -10.71
N TYR A 175 15.74 -3.26 -10.15
CA TYR A 175 15.18 -2.01 -9.68
C TYR A 175 15.71 -0.85 -10.50
N LEU A 176 14.82 -0.22 -11.25
CA LEU A 176 15.09 0.93 -12.11
C LEU A 176 14.15 2.11 -11.82
N HIS A 177 13.49 2.11 -10.66
CA HIS A 177 12.56 3.18 -10.30
C HIS A 177 13.29 4.49 -10.03
N ASN A 178 12.57 5.61 -10.17
CA ASN A 178 13.11 6.95 -10.02
C ASN A 178 14.30 7.22 -10.97
N ASN A 179 14.10 6.93 -12.22
CA ASN A 179 15.03 7.27 -13.33
C ASN A 179 14.30 8.12 -14.38
N GLN A 180 14.83 8.19 -15.57
CA GLN A 180 14.28 8.95 -16.68
C GLN A 180 14.07 8.10 -17.93
N LEU A 181 13.79 6.81 -17.73
CA LEU A 181 13.58 5.87 -18.82
C LEU A 181 12.30 6.19 -19.59
N SER A 182 12.42 6.33 -20.90
CA SER A 182 11.30 6.31 -21.82
C SER A 182 11.24 4.97 -22.57
N ASN A 183 10.19 4.74 -23.34
CA ASN A 183 10.10 3.51 -24.12
C ASN A 183 11.26 3.34 -25.13
N SER A 184 11.77 4.45 -25.68
CA SER A 184 12.92 4.43 -26.58
C SER A 184 14.23 4.04 -25.88
N GLY A 185 14.33 4.24 -24.56
CA GLY A 185 15.48 3.83 -23.75
C GLY A 185 15.47 2.35 -23.33
N LEU A 186 14.40 1.62 -23.63
CA LEU A 186 14.27 0.20 -23.37
C LEU A 186 14.33 -0.59 -24.68
N PRO A 187 15.47 -1.25 -25.01
CA PRO A 187 15.54 -2.04 -26.20
C PRO A 187 14.59 -3.26 -26.15
N PRO A 188 14.07 -3.73 -27.29
CA PRO A 188 13.11 -4.83 -27.31
C PRO A 188 13.65 -6.15 -26.75
N ASP A 189 14.96 -6.32 -26.73
CA ASP A 189 15.67 -7.48 -26.19
C ASP A 189 16.32 -7.23 -24.80
N ALA A 190 15.88 -6.18 -24.10
CA ALA A 190 16.46 -5.77 -22.82
C ALA A 190 16.55 -6.88 -21.76
N PHE A 191 15.63 -7.83 -21.78
CA PHE A 191 15.55 -8.93 -20.82
C PHE A 191 15.68 -10.30 -21.49
N HIS A 192 16.07 -10.35 -22.76
CA HIS A 192 16.19 -11.61 -23.50
C HIS A 192 17.20 -12.55 -22.82
N GLY A 193 16.82 -13.80 -22.59
CA GLY A 193 17.67 -14.80 -21.94
C GLY A 193 17.72 -14.69 -20.41
N SER A 194 16.99 -13.75 -19.81
CA SER A 194 16.90 -13.59 -18.35
C SER A 194 15.52 -14.03 -17.87
N GLU A 195 15.31 -15.34 -17.84
CA GLU A 195 13.99 -15.96 -17.63
C GLU A 195 13.67 -16.28 -16.17
N ALA A 196 14.50 -15.82 -15.23
CA ALA A 196 14.28 -15.99 -13.80
C ALA A 196 13.85 -14.69 -13.09
N ILE A 197 13.69 -13.59 -13.81
CA ILE A 197 13.30 -12.30 -13.21
C ILE A 197 11.87 -12.39 -12.68
N THR A 198 11.72 -12.26 -11.38
CA THR A 198 10.43 -12.28 -10.69
C THR A 198 9.94 -10.90 -10.29
N THR A 199 10.85 -9.96 -10.03
CA THR A 199 10.54 -8.58 -9.64
C THR A 199 11.22 -7.59 -10.57
N LEU A 200 10.42 -6.72 -11.19
CA LEU A 200 10.90 -5.62 -12.02
C LEU A 200 10.20 -4.33 -11.59
N SER A 201 10.97 -3.34 -11.19
CA SER A 201 10.47 -2.00 -10.87
C SER A 201 10.93 -0.98 -11.91
N LEU A 202 9.96 -0.41 -12.62
CA LEU A 202 10.13 0.69 -13.57
C LEU A 202 9.30 1.91 -13.15
N SER A 203 8.91 1.98 -11.89
CA SER A 203 8.08 3.08 -11.38
C SER A 203 8.83 4.42 -11.43
N SER A 204 8.08 5.51 -11.50
CA SER A 204 8.65 6.87 -11.52
C SER A 204 9.69 7.07 -12.63
N ASN A 205 9.31 6.70 -13.82
CA ASN A 205 10.04 6.92 -15.07
C ASN A 205 9.17 7.73 -16.05
N ARG A 206 9.48 7.67 -17.33
CA ARG A 206 8.79 8.42 -18.40
C ARG A 206 8.18 7.52 -19.47
N LEU A 207 7.77 6.32 -19.11
CA LEU A 207 7.14 5.39 -20.05
C LEU A 207 5.77 5.93 -20.47
N SER A 208 5.47 5.88 -21.77
CA SER A 208 4.20 6.33 -22.34
C SER A 208 3.26 5.19 -22.69
N TYR A 209 3.76 3.96 -22.76
CA TYR A 209 2.98 2.73 -22.87
C TYR A 209 3.68 1.60 -22.14
N LEU A 210 2.92 0.57 -21.79
CA LEU A 210 3.48 -0.60 -21.12
C LEU A 210 4.48 -1.28 -22.09
N PRO A 211 5.76 -1.47 -21.65
CA PRO A 211 6.77 -2.05 -22.53
C PRO A 211 6.40 -3.46 -22.97
N PRO A 212 6.53 -3.78 -24.26
CA PRO A 212 6.43 -5.16 -24.72
C PRO A 212 7.68 -5.97 -24.36
N SER A 213 7.63 -7.27 -24.53
CA SER A 213 8.79 -8.16 -24.33
C SER A 213 9.36 -8.19 -22.91
N LEU A 214 8.50 -8.01 -21.93
CA LEU A 214 8.85 -8.18 -20.50
C LEU A 214 9.10 -9.66 -20.19
N PRO A 215 9.90 -9.97 -19.16
CA PRO A 215 10.18 -11.36 -18.78
C PRO A 215 8.89 -12.14 -18.47
N PRO A 216 8.73 -13.36 -19.00
CA PRO A 216 7.55 -14.18 -18.75
C PRO A 216 7.49 -14.74 -17.32
N SER A 217 8.60 -14.73 -16.62
CA SER A 217 8.73 -15.17 -15.22
C SER A 217 8.26 -14.17 -14.17
N LEU A 218 7.90 -12.94 -14.57
CA LEU A 218 7.51 -11.89 -13.64
C LEU A 218 6.37 -12.30 -12.72
N GLU A 219 6.57 -12.04 -11.43
CA GLU A 219 5.56 -12.15 -10.37
C GLU A 219 5.10 -10.78 -9.86
N ARG A 220 6.00 -9.79 -9.86
CA ARG A 220 5.73 -8.40 -9.44
C ARG A 220 6.27 -7.43 -10.46
N LEU A 221 5.39 -6.58 -10.98
CA LEU A 221 5.72 -5.55 -11.96
C LEU A 221 5.24 -4.18 -11.46
N HIS A 222 6.18 -3.28 -11.23
CA HIS A 222 5.93 -1.92 -10.77
C HIS A 222 6.10 -0.94 -11.91
N LEU A 223 5.00 -0.33 -12.34
CA LEU A 223 4.94 0.66 -13.42
C LEU A 223 4.23 1.96 -12.99
N GLN A 224 4.01 2.15 -11.69
CA GLN A 224 3.34 3.35 -11.16
C GLN A 224 4.18 4.61 -11.40
N ASN A 225 3.51 5.76 -11.41
CA ASN A 225 4.13 7.07 -11.61
C ASN A 225 4.92 7.16 -12.94
N ASN A 226 4.29 6.75 -14.02
CA ASN A 226 4.77 6.96 -15.39
C ASN A 226 3.75 7.83 -16.16
N LEU A 227 3.86 7.82 -17.47
CA LEU A 227 2.97 8.54 -18.39
C LEU A 227 2.16 7.55 -19.25
N ILE A 228 1.95 6.33 -18.76
CA ILE A 228 1.35 5.23 -19.52
C ILE A 228 -0.11 5.54 -19.82
N SER A 229 -0.42 5.67 -21.10
CA SER A 229 -1.78 5.90 -21.58
C SER A 229 -2.44 4.66 -22.18
N LYS A 230 -1.65 3.63 -22.52
CA LYS A 230 -2.15 2.39 -23.12
C LYS A 230 -1.28 1.20 -22.76
N VAL A 231 -1.90 0.03 -22.77
CA VAL A 231 -1.23 -1.27 -22.74
C VAL A 231 -1.35 -1.86 -24.14
N PRO A 232 -0.26 -1.96 -24.92
CA PRO A 232 -0.34 -2.52 -26.27
C PRO A 232 -0.90 -3.93 -26.26
N ARG A 233 -1.65 -4.28 -27.28
CA ARG A 233 -2.28 -5.59 -27.39
C ARG A 233 -1.22 -6.70 -27.30
N GLY A 234 -1.46 -7.66 -26.43
CA GLY A 234 -0.54 -8.77 -26.21
C GLY A 234 0.68 -8.48 -25.33
N ALA A 235 0.85 -7.25 -24.85
CA ALA A 235 2.02 -6.89 -24.02
C ALA A 235 2.10 -7.69 -22.71
N LEU A 236 0.98 -8.14 -22.16
CA LEU A 236 0.91 -8.97 -20.94
C LEU A 236 0.49 -10.42 -21.22
N SER A 237 0.50 -10.88 -22.47
CA SER A 237 0.01 -12.20 -22.86
C SER A 237 0.88 -13.35 -22.36
N ARG A 238 2.14 -13.10 -22.05
CA ARG A 238 3.13 -14.12 -21.65
C ARG A 238 3.40 -14.15 -20.15
N GLN A 239 2.95 -13.13 -19.39
CA GLN A 239 3.24 -12.99 -17.97
C GLN A 239 2.24 -13.79 -17.12
N THR A 240 2.10 -15.05 -17.39
CA THR A 240 1.10 -15.94 -16.73
C THR A 240 1.33 -16.15 -15.24
N GLN A 241 2.54 -15.86 -14.75
CA GLN A 241 2.91 -15.98 -13.33
C GLN A 241 2.78 -14.66 -12.56
N LEU A 242 2.40 -13.58 -13.24
CA LEU A 242 2.29 -12.27 -12.59
C LEU A 242 1.21 -12.28 -11.50
N ARG A 243 1.61 -11.89 -10.29
CA ARG A 243 0.76 -11.86 -9.10
C ARG A 243 0.35 -10.45 -8.71
N GLU A 244 1.25 -9.48 -8.89
CA GLU A 244 1.04 -8.09 -8.51
C GLU A 244 1.41 -7.17 -9.68
N LEU A 245 0.47 -6.32 -10.08
CA LEU A 245 0.66 -5.33 -11.14
C LEU A 245 0.28 -3.94 -10.63
N TYR A 246 1.23 -3.02 -10.65
CA TYR A 246 1.09 -1.65 -10.18
C TYR A 246 1.12 -0.70 -11.36
N LEU A 247 -0.02 -0.09 -11.67
CA LEU A 247 -0.20 0.87 -12.77
C LEU A 247 -0.84 2.19 -12.29
N GLN A 248 -0.85 2.44 -10.98
CA GLN A 248 -1.41 3.68 -10.43
C GLN A 248 -0.57 4.90 -10.83
N HIS A 249 -1.20 6.09 -10.80
CA HIS A 249 -0.57 7.33 -11.21
C HIS A 249 0.01 7.30 -12.62
N ASN A 250 -0.82 6.88 -13.56
CA ASN A 250 -0.53 6.91 -15.00
C ASN A 250 -1.63 7.72 -15.72
N GLN A 251 -1.77 7.54 -17.01
CA GLN A 251 -2.74 8.24 -17.85
C GLN A 251 -3.62 7.25 -18.64
N LEU A 252 -3.87 6.07 -18.06
CA LEU A 252 -4.69 5.04 -18.71
C LEU A 252 -6.11 5.52 -18.92
N THR A 253 -6.61 5.33 -20.14
CA THR A 253 -7.99 5.54 -20.53
C THR A 253 -8.64 4.21 -20.94
N ASP A 254 -9.96 4.19 -21.06
CA ASP A 254 -10.68 2.98 -21.49
C ASP A 254 -10.21 2.48 -22.85
N SER A 255 -9.89 3.40 -23.78
CA SER A 255 -9.35 3.06 -25.09
C SER A 255 -7.92 2.50 -25.06
N GLY A 256 -7.19 2.73 -24.00
CA GLY A 256 -5.85 2.18 -23.78
C GLY A 256 -5.83 0.74 -23.27
N LEU A 257 -6.99 0.19 -22.91
CA LEU A 257 -7.18 -1.18 -22.46
C LEU A 257 -8.21 -1.88 -23.35
N ASP A 258 -8.10 -3.20 -23.50
CA ASP A 258 -9.09 -4.02 -24.15
C ASP A 258 -9.50 -5.23 -23.29
N ALA A 259 -10.44 -6.02 -23.77
CA ALA A 259 -10.94 -7.18 -23.03
C ALA A 259 -9.87 -8.29 -22.85
N THR A 260 -8.76 -8.22 -23.59
CA THR A 260 -7.68 -9.21 -23.53
C THR A 260 -6.47 -8.74 -22.71
N THR A 261 -6.43 -7.48 -22.31
CA THR A 261 -5.27 -6.89 -21.62
C THR A 261 -4.83 -7.70 -20.43
N PHE A 262 -5.76 -8.09 -19.55
CA PHE A 262 -5.47 -8.83 -18.32
C PHE A 262 -5.89 -10.31 -18.37
N SER A 263 -6.50 -10.76 -19.45
CA SER A 263 -7.16 -12.07 -19.53
C SER A 263 -6.22 -13.28 -19.43
N LYS A 264 -4.94 -13.10 -19.75
CA LYS A 264 -3.92 -14.14 -19.68
C LYS A 264 -3.18 -14.20 -18.34
N LEU A 265 -3.48 -13.26 -17.42
CA LEU A 265 -2.80 -13.17 -16.13
C LEU A 265 -3.45 -14.11 -15.11
N HIS A 266 -3.26 -15.41 -15.31
CA HIS A 266 -3.94 -16.47 -14.54
C HIS A 266 -3.50 -16.58 -13.08
N SER A 267 -2.47 -15.83 -12.66
CA SER A 267 -1.97 -15.79 -11.28
C SER A 267 -2.16 -14.43 -10.62
N LEU A 268 -2.74 -13.45 -11.32
CA LEU A 268 -2.87 -12.09 -10.82
C LEU A 268 -3.80 -12.03 -9.61
N GLU A 269 -3.28 -11.54 -8.49
CA GLU A 269 -3.98 -11.38 -7.21
C GLU A 269 -4.25 -9.93 -6.85
N TYR A 270 -3.34 -9.03 -7.27
CA TYR A 270 -3.40 -7.59 -6.97
C TYR A 270 -3.23 -6.77 -8.23
N LEU A 271 -4.18 -5.87 -8.49
CA LEU A 271 -4.13 -4.91 -9.60
C LEU A 271 -4.47 -3.52 -9.08
N ASP A 272 -3.52 -2.60 -9.21
CA ASP A 272 -3.73 -1.20 -8.86
C ASP A 272 -3.77 -0.34 -10.13
N LEU A 273 -4.95 0.19 -10.43
CA LEU A 273 -5.22 1.11 -11.54
C LEU A 273 -5.70 2.48 -11.03
N SER A 274 -5.47 2.79 -9.75
CA SER A 274 -5.89 4.06 -9.16
C SER A 274 -5.15 5.24 -9.79
N HIS A 275 -5.70 6.44 -9.66
CA HIS A 275 -5.12 7.65 -10.24
C HIS A 275 -4.82 7.53 -11.74
N ASN A 276 -5.79 7.07 -12.49
CA ASN A 276 -5.80 7.05 -13.95
C ASN A 276 -7.04 7.83 -14.47
N GLN A 277 -7.43 7.60 -15.70
CA GLN A 277 -8.54 8.30 -16.35
C GLN A 277 -9.61 7.35 -16.87
N LEU A 278 -9.80 6.21 -16.21
CA LEU A 278 -10.80 5.22 -16.57
C LEU A 278 -12.21 5.75 -16.26
N THR A 279 -13.15 5.47 -17.16
CA THR A 279 -14.58 5.80 -16.97
C THR A 279 -15.43 4.59 -16.62
N THR A 280 -14.92 3.38 -16.83
CA THR A 280 -15.57 2.13 -16.47
C THR A 280 -14.58 1.15 -15.84
N VAL A 281 -15.11 0.10 -15.22
CA VAL A 281 -14.29 -1.03 -14.77
C VAL A 281 -13.74 -1.78 -15.98
N PRO A 282 -12.43 -2.10 -16.03
CA PRO A 282 -11.86 -2.85 -17.15
C PRO A 282 -12.53 -4.22 -17.34
N ALA A 283 -12.67 -4.63 -18.59
CA ALA A 283 -13.16 -5.96 -18.95
C ALA A 283 -12.05 -7.00 -18.88
N GLY A 284 -12.42 -8.28 -18.85
CA GLY A 284 -11.47 -9.39 -18.96
C GLY A 284 -10.59 -9.58 -17.72
N LEU A 285 -11.06 -9.20 -16.54
CA LEU A 285 -10.32 -9.41 -15.30
C LEU A 285 -10.23 -10.89 -14.95
N PRO A 286 -9.05 -11.36 -14.45
CA PRO A 286 -8.84 -12.78 -14.18
C PRO A 286 -9.57 -13.26 -12.90
N ARG A 287 -9.85 -14.55 -12.85
CA ARG A 287 -10.54 -15.19 -11.71
C ARG A 287 -9.77 -15.17 -10.40
N THR A 288 -8.45 -15.11 -10.48
CA THR A 288 -7.54 -15.11 -9.33
C THR A 288 -7.43 -13.75 -8.64
N LEU A 289 -7.88 -12.68 -9.31
CA LEU A 289 -7.79 -11.33 -8.79
C LEU A 289 -8.55 -11.21 -7.46
N ALA A 290 -7.83 -10.83 -6.40
CA ALA A 290 -8.37 -10.67 -5.05
C ALA A 290 -8.60 -9.21 -4.69
N ILE A 291 -7.73 -8.30 -5.16
CA ILE A 291 -7.77 -6.87 -4.86
C ILE A 291 -7.71 -6.09 -6.16
N LEU A 292 -8.74 -5.27 -6.39
CA LEU A 292 -8.80 -4.33 -7.51
C LEU A 292 -8.93 -2.90 -6.97
N HIS A 293 -7.91 -2.10 -7.20
CA HIS A 293 -7.88 -0.70 -6.80
C HIS A 293 -8.15 0.20 -8.00
N LEU A 294 -9.29 0.85 -8.01
CA LEU A 294 -9.74 1.77 -9.07
C LEU A 294 -10.02 3.19 -8.54
N GLY A 295 -9.51 3.52 -7.38
CA GLY A 295 -9.69 4.83 -6.76
C GLY A 295 -9.14 5.97 -7.62
N ARG A 296 -9.72 7.15 -7.50
CA ARG A 296 -9.29 8.37 -8.21
C ARG A 296 -9.19 8.20 -9.73
N ASN A 297 -10.21 7.58 -10.29
CA ASN A 297 -10.50 7.57 -11.72
C ASN A 297 -11.72 8.45 -12.01
N ARG A 298 -12.38 8.25 -13.13
CA ARG A 298 -13.60 8.96 -13.55
C ARG A 298 -14.77 8.01 -13.76
N ILE A 299 -14.81 6.92 -12.99
CA ILE A 299 -15.79 5.86 -13.18
C ILE A 299 -17.17 6.38 -12.81
N ARG A 300 -18.10 6.29 -13.76
CA ARG A 300 -19.50 6.71 -13.61
C ARG A 300 -20.45 5.54 -13.53
N GLN A 301 -20.03 4.37 -14.01
CA GLN A 301 -20.88 3.20 -14.13
C GLN A 301 -20.08 1.92 -13.87
N VAL A 302 -20.71 0.99 -13.16
CA VAL A 302 -20.19 -0.38 -12.95
C VAL A 302 -21.15 -1.35 -13.64
N GLU A 303 -20.64 -2.08 -14.62
CA GLU A 303 -21.38 -3.07 -15.39
C GLU A 303 -21.10 -4.49 -14.88
N ALA A 304 -22.15 -5.23 -14.53
CA ALA A 304 -22.00 -6.61 -14.06
C ALA A 304 -21.24 -7.50 -15.04
N ALA A 305 -21.44 -7.30 -16.34
CA ALA A 305 -20.79 -8.08 -17.40
C ALA A 305 -19.24 -7.99 -17.33
N ARG A 306 -18.69 -6.85 -16.93
CA ARG A 306 -17.25 -6.65 -16.81
C ARG A 306 -16.64 -7.32 -15.59
N LEU A 307 -17.45 -7.66 -14.58
CA LEU A 307 -17.04 -8.30 -13.35
C LEU A 307 -17.24 -9.83 -13.36
N HIS A 308 -17.86 -10.38 -14.37
CA HIS A 308 -18.15 -11.83 -14.43
C HIS A 308 -16.90 -12.69 -14.33
N GLY A 309 -15.78 -12.26 -14.88
CA GLY A 309 -14.51 -12.96 -14.80
C GLY A 309 -13.85 -12.89 -13.43
N ALA A 310 -14.10 -11.84 -12.66
CA ALA A 310 -13.41 -11.54 -11.41
C ALA A 310 -14.09 -12.17 -10.17
N ARG A 311 -14.47 -13.42 -10.26
CA ARG A 311 -15.24 -14.13 -9.22
C ARG A 311 -14.51 -14.28 -7.88
N GLY A 312 -13.19 -14.22 -7.89
CA GLY A 312 -12.36 -14.30 -6.69
C GLY A 312 -12.15 -12.98 -5.97
N LEU A 313 -12.74 -11.90 -6.46
CA LEU A 313 -12.50 -10.57 -5.92
C LEU A 313 -13.02 -10.44 -4.48
N ARG A 314 -12.15 -9.97 -3.60
CA ARG A 314 -12.42 -9.76 -2.17
C ARG A 314 -12.46 -8.29 -1.78
N TYR A 315 -11.65 -7.46 -2.43
CA TYR A 315 -11.54 -6.02 -2.17
C TYR A 315 -11.75 -5.26 -3.46
N LEU A 316 -12.80 -4.45 -3.52
CA LEU A 316 -13.08 -3.53 -4.62
C LEU A 316 -13.04 -2.10 -4.10
N LEU A 317 -12.03 -1.34 -4.54
CA LEU A 317 -11.75 0.01 -4.07
C LEU A 317 -12.08 0.99 -5.20
N LEU A 318 -13.18 1.73 -5.02
CA LEU A 318 -13.73 2.67 -6.01
C LEU A 318 -13.82 4.10 -5.46
N GLN A 319 -13.03 4.43 -4.43
CA GLN A 319 -13.06 5.76 -3.83
C GLN A 319 -12.69 6.87 -4.83
N HIS A 320 -13.26 8.06 -4.63
CA HIS A 320 -13.01 9.24 -5.45
C HIS A 320 -13.21 9.00 -6.95
N ASN A 321 -14.33 8.41 -7.30
CA ASN A 321 -14.82 8.33 -8.66
C ASN A 321 -16.05 9.26 -8.86
N GLN A 322 -16.83 9.02 -9.86
CA GLN A 322 -18.03 9.82 -10.19
C GLN A 322 -19.29 8.95 -10.18
N LEU A 323 -19.30 7.91 -9.31
CA LEU A 323 -20.44 7.00 -9.20
C LEU A 323 -21.61 7.70 -8.53
N GLY A 324 -22.72 7.77 -9.26
CA GLY A 324 -24.04 8.03 -8.69
C GLY A 324 -24.81 6.72 -8.49
N SER A 325 -25.97 6.78 -7.86
CA SER A 325 -26.80 5.59 -7.60
C SER A 325 -27.26 4.89 -8.87
N SER A 326 -27.47 5.63 -9.96
CA SER A 326 -27.77 5.07 -11.28
C SER A 326 -26.59 4.33 -11.90
N GLY A 327 -25.36 4.69 -11.55
CA GLY A 327 -24.13 4.04 -12.03
C GLY A 327 -23.80 2.73 -11.30
N LEU A 328 -24.50 2.44 -10.23
CA LEU A 328 -24.31 1.19 -9.46
C LEU A 328 -25.70 0.52 -9.25
N PRO A 329 -26.31 0.01 -10.34
CA PRO A 329 -27.65 -0.57 -10.29
C PRO A 329 -27.70 -1.87 -9.48
N ALA A 330 -28.91 -2.28 -9.14
CA ALA A 330 -29.13 -3.55 -8.46
C ALA A 330 -28.55 -4.71 -9.27
N GLY A 331 -27.72 -5.52 -8.63
CA GLY A 331 -27.07 -6.66 -9.28
C GLY A 331 -25.76 -6.35 -10.01
N ALA A 332 -25.30 -5.09 -10.04
CA ALA A 332 -24.02 -4.72 -10.65
C ALA A 332 -22.85 -5.51 -10.05
N LEU A 333 -22.88 -5.78 -8.75
CA LEU A 333 -21.85 -6.52 -8.02
C LEU A 333 -22.22 -7.98 -7.76
N ARG A 334 -23.31 -8.47 -8.34
CA ARG A 334 -23.78 -9.86 -8.17
C ARG A 334 -22.72 -10.93 -8.48
N PRO A 335 -21.87 -10.77 -9.51
CA PRO A 335 -20.81 -11.75 -9.79
C PRO A 335 -19.80 -11.90 -8.66
N LEU A 336 -19.62 -10.89 -7.80
CA LEU A 336 -18.60 -10.83 -6.77
C LEU A 336 -19.07 -11.50 -5.46
N ARG A 337 -19.38 -12.78 -5.51
CA ARG A 337 -19.96 -13.54 -4.38
C ARG A 337 -19.07 -13.59 -3.14
N GLY A 338 -17.76 -13.49 -3.31
CA GLY A 338 -16.78 -13.51 -2.24
C GLY A 338 -16.32 -12.14 -1.77
N LEU A 339 -16.96 -11.06 -2.24
CA LEU A 339 -16.53 -9.71 -1.90
C LEU A 339 -16.60 -9.48 -0.39
N HIS A 340 -15.47 -9.06 0.17
CA HIS A 340 -15.29 -8.76 1.59
C HIS A 340 -15.48 -7.28 1.88
N THR A 341 -14.84 -6.41 1.08
CA THR A 341 -14.81 -4.97 1.29
C THR A 341 -15.18 -4.23 0.00
N LEU A 342 -16.13 -3.30 0.11
CA LEU A 342 -16.49 -2.36 -0.92
C LEU A 342 -16.22 -0.94 -0.42
N HIS A 343 -15.29 -0.25 -1.06
CA HIS A 343 -14.90 1.10 -0.69
C HIS A 343 -15.40 2.10 -1.73
N LEU A 344 -16.31 2.97 -1.31
CA LEU A 344 -16.98 3.95 -2.18
C LEU A 344 -16.86 5.40 -1.69
N TYR A 345 -15.82 5.69 -0.90
CA TYR A 345 -15.56 7.03 -0.38
C TYR A 345 -15.51 8.08 -1.48
N GLY A 346 -16.16 9.23 -1.26
CA GLY A 346 -16.00 10.37 -2.15
C GLY A 346 -16.65 10.20 -3.54
N ASN A 347 -17.76 9.48 -3.62
CA ASN A 347 -18.57 9.38 -4.82
C ASN A 347 -19.83 10.27 -4.71
N GLY A 348 -20.79 10.07 -5.58
CA GLY A 348 -22.04 10.83 -5.61
C GLY A 348 -23.28 9.99 -5.30
N LEU A 349 -23.15 8.94 -4.48
CA LEU A 349 -24.26 8.07 -4.13
C LEU A 349 -25.25 8.78 -3.22
N ASP A 350 -26.52 8.77 -3.57
CA ASP A 350 -27.61 9.34 -2.78
C ASP A 350 -28.32 8.31 -1.89
N ARG A 351 -28.00 7.04 -2.05
CA ARG A 351 -28.52 5.92 -1.26
C ARG A 351 -27.48 4.80 -1.17
N VAL A 352 -27.66 3.90 -0.22
CA VAL A 352 -26.88 2.66 -0.13
C VAL A 352 -27.17 1.82 -1.37
N PRO A 353 -26.15 1.30 -2.07
CA PRO A 353 -26.37 0.48 -3.26
C PRO A 353 -27.23 -0.76 -2.94
N PRO A 354 -28.25 -1.05 -3.75
CA PRO A 354 -29.12 -2.19 -3.51
C PRO A 354 -28.46 -3.52 -3.93
N ALA A 355 -28.93 -4.61 -3.37
CA ALA A 355 -28.55 -5.98 -3.75
C ALA A 355 -27.02 -6.22 -3.71
N LEU A 356 -26.35 -5.71 -2.68
CA LEU A 356 -24.93 -5.95 -2.44
C LEU A 356 -24.65 -7.45 -2.14
N PRO A 357 -23.41 -7.92 -2.37
CA PRO A 357 -23.06 -9.31 -2.09
C PRO A 357 -23.27 -9.70 -0.62
N ARG A 358 -23.89 -10.85 -0.38
CA ARG A 358 -24.29 -11.30 0.97
C ARG A 358 -23.14 -11.51 1.94
N ARG A 359 -21.94 -11.79 1.43
CA ARG A 359 -20.75 -12.04 2.25
C ARG A 359 -19.97 -10.77 2.59
N LEU A 360 -20.46 -9.61 2.14
CA LEU A 360 -19.80 -8.34 2.41
C LEU A 360 -19.67 -8.10 3.91
N ARG A 361 -18.47 -7.73 4.36
CA ARG A 361 -18.11 -7.46 5.75
C ARG A 361 -17.82 -6.00 6.03
N ALA A 362 -17.34 -5.26 5.05
CA ALA A 362 -17.04 -3.86 5.18
C ALA A 362 -17.64 -3.06 4.02
N LEU A 363 -18.44 -2.06 4.34
CA LEU A 363 -19.01 -1.11 3.40
C LEU A 363 -18.62 0.30 3.82
N VAL A 364 -17.83 0.98 2.99
CA VAL A 364 -17.23 2.27 3.27
C VAL A 364 -17.79 3.31 2.31
N LEU A 365 -18.67 4.17 2.79
CA LEU A 365 -19.42 5.17 2.03
C LEU A 365 -19.24 6.62 2.51
N PRO A 366 -18.13 7.03 3.15
CA PRO A 366 -17.99 8.42 3.58
C PRO A 366 -18.00 9.39 2.40
N HIS A 367 -18.39 10.64 2.65
CA HIS A 367 -18.41 11.71 1.65
C HIS A 367 -19.18 11.36 0.37
N ASN A 368 -20.35 10.77 0.57
CA ASN A 368 -21.38 10.61 -0.45
C ASN A 368 -22.58 11.56 -0.13
N ARG A 369 -23.74 11.28 -0.67
CA ARG A 369 -24.95 12.10 -0.50
C ARG A 369 -26.10 11.30 0.09
N VAL A 370 -25.83 10.22 0.81
CA VAL A 370 -26.86 9.37 1.38
C VAL A 370 -27.68 10.15 2.39
N ALA A 371 -28.97 10.30 2.12
CA ALA A 371 -29.88 11.08 2.94
C ALA A 371 -30.90 10.24 3.70
N VAL A 372 -31.15 9.00 3.28
CA VAL A 372 -32.19 8.12 3.81
C VAL A 372 -31.64 6.72 4.03
N LEU A 373 -32.01 6.12 5.18
CA LEU A 373 -31.82 4.70 5.46
C LEU A 373 -33.19 4.07 5.75
N GLY A 374 -33.70 3.32 4.80
CA GLY A 374 -34.93 2.56 4.93
C GLY A 374 -34.73 1.21 5.66
N PRO A 375 -35.83 0.54 6.01
CA PRO A 375 -35.77 -0.71 6.78
C PRO A 375 -35.17 -1.90 6.01
N ARG A 376 -35.05 -1.80 4.69
CA ARG A 376 -34.54 -2.88 3.81
C ARG A 376 -33.21 -2.53 3.13
N ASP A 377 -32.70 -1.33 3.29
CA ASP A 377 -31.51 -0.88 2.54
C ASP A 377 -30.25 -1.68 2.84
N LEU A 378 -30.12 -2.19 4.06
CA LEU A 378 -29.00 -3.01 4.51
C LEU A 378 -29.38 -4.50 4.67
N ALA A 379 -30.52 -4.90 4.18
CA ALA A 379 -31.02 -6.28 4.38
C ALA A 379 -30.21 -7.34 3.60
N ALA A 380 -29.57 -6.94 2.51
CA ALA A 380 -28.80 -7.85 1.67
C ALA A 380 -27.45 -8.28 2.28
N THR A 381 -26.96 -7.57 3.30
CA THR A 381 -25.61 -7.73 3.86
C THR A 381 -25.62 -8.12 5.34
N PRO A 382 -26.17 -9.30 5.72
CA PRO A 382 -26.31 -9.69 7.14
C PRO A 382 -24.99 -9.93 7.85
N ARG A 383 -23.90 -10.14 7.11
CA ARG A 383 -22.55 -10.37 7.66
C ARG A 383 -21.70 -9.09 7.80
N LEU A 384 -22.29 -7.93 7.53
CA LEU A 384 -21.59 -6.67 7.62
C LEU A 384 -21.06 -6.44 9.04
N ALA A 385 -19.74 -6.30 9.18
CA ALA A 385 -19.06 -6.04 10.43
C ALA A 385 -18.69 -4.56 10.59
N GLU A 386 -18.45 -3.87 9.49
CA GLU A 386 -18.09 -2.46 9.43
C GLU A 386 -19.00 -1.72 8.45
N LEU A 387 -19.63 -0.65 8.93
CA LEU A 387 -20.41 0.26 8.11
C LEU A 387 -19.95 1.68 8.39
N ASN A 388 -19.46 2.36 7.36
CA ASN A 388 -19.05 3.75 7.44
C ASN A 388 -19.93 4.61 6.52
N LEU A 389 -20.74 5.46 7.12
CA LEU A 389 -21.61 6.42 6.46
C LEU A 389 -21.28 7.86 6.89
N ALA A 390 -20.02 8.10 7.30
CA ALA A 390 -19.58 9.41 7.74
C ALA A 390 -19.69 10.46 6.63
N TYR A 391 -19.97 11.70 7.01
CA TYR A 391 -20.04 12.83 6.08
C TYR A 391 -21.00 12.60 4.91
N ASN A 392 -22.17 12.07 5.22
CA ASN A 392 -23.30 11.99 4.32
C ASN A 392 -24.36 13.07 4.68
N ARG A 393 -25.61 12.85 4.36
CA ARG A 393 -26.72 13.78 4.60
C ARG A 393 -27.82 13.16 5.44
N LEU A 394 -27.49 12.21 6.31
CA LEU A 394 -28.46 11.51 7.13
C LEU A 394 -29.03 12.42 8.20
N ALA A 395 -30.35 12.54 8.24
CA ALA A 395 -31.10 13.20 9.29
C ALA A 395 -31.89 12.16 10.09
N SER A 396 -32.11 12.39 11.38
CA SER A 396 -32.80 11.44 12.27
C SER A 396 -34.19 11.03 11.79
N ALA A 397 -34.94 11.97 11.15
CA ALA A 397 -36.25 11.69 10.59
C ALA A 397 -36.22 10.68 9.40
N HIS A 398 -35.10 10.52 8.76
CA HIS A 398 -34.93 9.68 7.57
C HIS A 398 -34.12 8.40 7.82
N VAL A 399 -33.75 8.14 9.06
CA VAL A 399 -33.13 6.87 9.49
C VAL A 399 -34.22 6.03 10.16
N HIS A 400 -34.67 4.99 9.44
CA HIS A 400 -35.72 4.14 9.96
C HIS A 400 -35.24 3.34 11.19
N ARG A 401 -36.08 3.21 12.20
CA ARG A 401 -35.74 2.51 13.45
C ARG A 401 -35.35 1.03 13.26
N ARG A 402 -35.67 0.43 12.12
CA ARG A 402 -35.31 -0.94 11.74
C ARG A 402 -34.18 -1.00 10.73
N ALA A 403 -33.54 0.10 10.39
CA ALA A 403 -32.50 0.16 9.36
C ALA A 403 -31.32 -0.78 9.66
N PHE A 404 -30.91 -0.89 10.92
CA PHE A 404 -29.78 -1.72 11.36
C PHE A 404 -30.17 -3.09 11.89
N ARG A 405 -31.46 -3.41 11.97
CA ARG A 405 -31.97 -4.60 12.66
C ARG A 405 -31.37 -5.93 12.19
N ARG A 406 -31.05 -6.05 10.91
CA ARG A 406 -30.54 -7.29 10.32
C ARG A 406 -29.02 -7.43 10.41
N LEU A 407 -28.32 -6.37 10.83
CA LEU A 407 -26.85 -6.35 10.89
C LEU A 407 -26.33 -6.95 12.19
N ARG A 408 -26.62 -8.21 12.45
CA ARG A 408 -26.24 -8.90 13.68
C ARG A 408 -24.75 -9.04 13.90
N ALA A 409 -23.96 -9.00 12.82
CA ALA A 409 -22.50 -9.08 12.85
C ALA A 409 -21.82 -7.74 12.97
N LEU A 410 -22.57 -6.63 12.99
CA LEU A 410 -21.99 -5.28 13.00
C LEU A 410 -21.20 -5.02 14.28
N ARG A 411 -19.94 -4.60 14.12
CA ARG A 411 -19.01 -4.28 15.19
C ARG A 411 -18.64 -2.80 15.21
N SER A 412 -18.61 -2.16 14.06
CA SER A 412 -18.22 -0.77 13.89
C SER A 412 -19.23 -0.03 13.03
N LEU A 413 -19.76 1.08 13.56
CA LEU A 413 -20.66 1.97 12.84
C LEU A 413 -20.15 3.40 12.96
N ASP A 414 -19.89 4.04 11.83
CA ASP A 414 -19.50 5.44 11.76
C ASP A 414 -20.60 6.26 11.06
N LEU A 415 -21.24 7.13 11.82
CA LEU A 415 -22.26 8.06 11.35
C LEU A 415 -21.83 9.53 11.58
N SER A 416 -20.53 9.76 11.77
CA SER A 416 -20.00 11.11 12.00
C SER A 416 -20.25 12.05 10.83
N GLY A 417 -20.30 13.35 11.11
CA GLY A 417 -20.45 14.37 10.06
C GLY A 417 -21.79 14.37 9.33
N ASN A 418 -22.83 13.79 9.90
CA ASN A 418 -24.19 13.83 9.37
C ASN A 418 -25.04 14.94 10.04
N GLN A 419 -26.34 14.84 9.96
CA GLN A 419 -27.30 15.82 10.50
C GLN A 419 -28.22 15.18 11.55
N LEU A 420 -27.73 14.19 12.28
CA LEU A 420 -28.49 13.48 13.29
C LEU A 420 -28.76 14.39 14.49
N THR A 421 -30.01 14.44 14.94
CA THR A 421 -30.45 15.21 16.13
C THR A 421 -30.66 14.34 17.34
N ARG A 422 -30.74 13.01 17.17
CA ARG A 422 -30.84 12.00 18.22
C ARG A 422 -30.11 10.71 17.81
N LEU A 423 -29.88 9.83 18.77
CA LEU A 423 -29.27 8.54 18.52
C LEU A 423 -30.16 7.66 17.62
N PRO A 424 -29.58 6.92 16.68
CA PRO A 424 -30.36 5.95 15.90
C PRO A 424 -30.89 4.83 16.79
N MET A 425 -32.10 4.39 16.50
CA MET A 425 -32.75 3.27 17.18
C MET A 425 -32.37 1.93 16.55
N GLY A 426 -32.53 0.84 17.30
CA GLY A 426 -32.39 -0.51 16.78
C GLY A 426 -30.95 -0.90 16.42
N LEU A 427 -29.96 -0.32 17.10
CA LEU A 427 -28.56 -0.68 16.91
C LEU A 427 -28.29 -2.12 17.37
N PRO A 428 -27.44 -2.87 16.65
CA PRO A 428 -27.14 -4.27 17.02
C PRO A 428 -26.37 -4.37 18.34
N SER A 429 -26.71 -5.35 19.16
CA SER A 429 -26.10 -5.57 20.48
C SER A 429 -24.60 -5.88 20.45
N GLY A 430 -24.10 -6.41 19.35
CA GLY A 430 -22.69 -6.73 19.18
C GLY A 430 -21.80 -5.53 18.80
N LEU A 431 -22.36 -4.32 18.74
CA LEU A 431 -21.63 -3.12 18.36
C LEU A 431 -20.54 -2.79 19.37
N ARG A 432 -19.31 -2.55 18.87
CA ARG A 432 -18.12 -2.23 19.68
C ARG A 432 -17.68 -0.78 19.53
N THR A 433 -17.83 -0.22 18.34
CA THR A 433 -17.44 1.14 18.00
C THR A 433 -18.63 1.87 17.41
N LEU A 434 -18.98 3.02 17.98
CA LEU A 434 -20.03 3.91 17.47
C LEU A 434 -19.50 5.35 17.44
N ARG A 435 -19.41 5.89 16.22
CA ARG A 435 -18.94 7.25 15.98
C ARG A 435 -20.06 8.15 15.50
N LEU A 436 -20.34 9.18 16.30
CA LEU A 436 -21.41 10.14 16.09
C LEU A 436 -20.93 11.59 16.19
N GLN A 437 -19.62 11.82 16.17
CA GLN A 437 -19.08 13.17 16.24
C GLN A 437 -19.53 14.02 15.04
N ARG A 438 -19.54 15.33 15.23
CA ARG A 438 -19.94 16.30 14.18
C ARG A 438 -21.34 16.06 13.63
N ASN A 439 -22.27 15.75 14.50
CA ASN A 439 -23.70 15.75 14.22
C ASN A 439 -24.37 16.94 14.90
N GLN A 440 -25.68 16.87 15.10
CA GLN A 440 -26.50 17.90 15.75
C GLN A 440 -27.26 17.31 16.94
N LEU A 441 -26.69 16.32 17.64
CA LEU A 441 -27.31 15.66 18.78
C LEU A 441 -27.59 16.67 19.89
N ARG A 442 -28.83 16.70 20.37
CA ARG A 442 -29.31 17.64 21.38
C ARG A 442 -29.61 16.98 22.72
N MET A 443 -29.88 15.67 22.72
CA MET A 443 -30.17 14.90 23.92
C MET A 443 -29.70 13.46 23.74
N LEU A 444 -29.37 12.80 24.82
CA LEU A 444 -29.06 11.39 24.86
C LEU A 444 -30.12 10.68 25.71
N GLU A 445 -30.88 9.83 25.01
CA GLU A 445 -31.84 8.95 25.66
C GLU A 445 -31.18 7.60 25.96
N PRO A 446 -31.52 6.96 27.10
CA PRO A 446 -30.94 5.66 27.47
C PRO A 446 -31.36 4.53 26.52
N GLU A 447 -32.57 4.60 25.96
CA GLU A 447 -33.16 3.50 25.20
C GLU A 447 -32.31 3.05 23.99
N PRO A 448 -31.74 3.92 23.12
CA PRO A 448 -30.91 3.48 22.01
C PRO A 448 -29.61 2.79 22.44
N LEU A 449 -29.12 3.06 23.63
CA LEU A 449 -27.88 2.51 24.18
C LEU A 449 -28.09 1.28 25.08
N ALA A 450 -29.33 1.00 25.47
CA ALA A 450 -29.66 -0.01 26.46
C ALA A 450 -29.23 -1.43 26.14
N CYS A 451 -29.08 -1.77 24.86
CA CYS A 451 -28.67 -3.10 24.41
C CYS A 451 -27.21 -3.20 23.97
N LEU A 452 -26.42 -2.13 24.16
CA LEU A 452 -25.04 -2.04 23.65
C LEU A 452 -24.02 -2.39 24.73
N ASP A 453 -24.17 -3.54 25.35
CA ASP A 453 -23.29 -4.03 26.44
C ASP A 453 -21.84 -4.27 26.01
N GLN A 454 -21.59 -4.46 24.70
CA GLN A 454 -20.25 -4.66 24.14
C GLN A 454 -19.59 -3.39 23.60
N LEU A 455 -20.25 -2.24 23.71
CA LEU A 455 -19.73 -0.99 23.20
C LEU A 455 -18.47 -0.56 23.96
N ARG A 456 -17.36 -0.39 23.25
CA ARG A 456 -16.05 -0.04 23.82
C ARG A 456 -15.63 1.38 23.50
N ASP A 457 -16.03 1.88 22.34
CA ASP A 457 -15.65 3.18 21.82
C ASP A 457 -16.91 3.93 21.37
N LEU A 458 -17.19 5.04 22.05
CA LEU A 458 -18.31 5.94 21.73
C LEU A 458 -17.78 7.36 21.58
N ASN A 459 -17.89 7.93 20.39
CA ASN A 459 -17.48 9.29 20.11
C ASN A 459 -18.71 10.19 19.85
N LEU A 460 -18.93 11.16 20.73
CA LEU A 460 -20.03 12.14 20.65
C LEU A 460 -19.53 13.58 20.51
N ALA A 461 -18.25 13.79 20.19
CA ALA A 461 -17.65 15.11 20.10
C ALA A 461 -18.32 16.00 19.05
N HIS A 462 -18.23 17.32 19.25
CA HIS A 462 -18.77 18.31 18.28
C HIS A 462 -20.25 18.10 17.95
N ASN A 463 -21.05 17.86 18.97
CA ASN A 463 -22.50 17.86 18.94
C ASN A 463 -23.06 19.07 19.70
N ARG A 464 -24.37 19.10 19.94
CA ARG A 464 -25.05 20.18 20.67
C ARG A 464 -25.53 19.72 22.05
N LEU A 465 -24.86 18.72 22.61
CA LEU A 465 -25.20 18.14 23.92
C LEU A 465 -24.78 19.06 25.08
N ARG A 466 -25.66 19.22 26.06
CA ARG A 466 -25.40 19.89 27.33
C ARG A 466 -25.49 18.86 28.47
N VAL A 467 -24.88 19.14 29.59
CA VAL A 467 -24.89 18.22 30.74
C VAL A 467 -26.31 17.81 31.15
N GLY A 468 -27.26 18.73 31.09
CA GLY A 468 -28.68 18.46 31.43
C GLY A 468 -29.45 17.65 30.38
N ASP A 469 -28.89 17.46 29.21
CA ASP A 469 -29.54 16.74 28.10
C ASP A 469 -29.24 15.23 28.10
N ILE A 470 -28.45 14.78 29.06
CA ILE A 470 -28.10 13.36 29.25
C ILE A 470 -29.07 12.75 30.23
N GLY A 471 -29.88 11.82 29.79
CA GLY A 471 -30.87 11.14 30.61
C GLY A 471 -30.27 10.36 31.77
N PRO A 472 -30.93 10.29 32.91
CA PRO A 472 -30.46 9.47 34.02
C PRO A 472 -30.40 8.00 33.59
N GLY A 473 -29.33 7.30 33.95
CA GLY A 473 -29.14 5.90 33.62
C GLY A 473 -28.60 5.62 32.20
N THR A 474 -28.32 6.65 31.40
CA THR A 474 -27.80 6.48 30.01
C THR A 474 -26.57 5.59 29.94
N TRP A 475 -25.71 5.62 30.94
CA TRP A 475 -24.45 4.89 30.96
C TRP A 475 -24.48 3.55 31.69
N HIS A 476 -25.58 3.20 32.35
CA HIS A 476 -25.65 2.00 33.19
C HIS A 476 -25.39 0.68 32.45
N GLU A 477 -25.84 0.61 31.21
CA GLU A 477 -25.72 -0.59 30.42
C GLU A 477 -24.34 -0.73 29.69
N LEU A 478 -23.54 0.35 29.68
CA LEU A 478 -22.31 0.42 28.88
C LEU A 478 -21.08 -0.08 29.67
N GLN A 479 -21.10 -1.34 30.11
CA GLN A 479 -20.07 -1.91 31.00
C GLN A 479 -18.71 -2.07 30.33
N ALA A 480 -18.67 -2.24 29.02
CA ALA A 480 -17.43 -2.47 28.26
C ALA A 480 -16.73 -1.19 27.78
N LEU A 481 -17.31 -0.01 28.07
CA LEU A 481 -16.80 1.25 27.52
C LEU A 481 -15.39 1.59 28.02
N GLN A 482 -14.43 1.65 27.10
CA GLN A 482 -12.99 1.79 27.41
C GLN A 482 -12.39 3.14 27.02
N VAL A 483 -13.01 3.94 26.18
CA VAL A 483 -12.38 5.11 25.62
C VAL A 483 -13.03 6.44 25.84
N ARG A 484 -12.18 7.22 25.68
CA ARG A 484 -11.78 8.43 26.30
C ARG A 484 -11.22 9.44 25.34
N HIS A 485 -11.98 10.37 24.87
CA HIS A 485 -11.47 11.66 24.44
C HIS A 485 -12.51 12.72 24.78
N ALA A 486 -12.26 13.46 25.84
CA ALA A 486 -12.97 14.70 26.13
C ALA A 486 -11.94 15.80 26.32
N PRO A 487 -11.98 16.85 25.55
CA PRO A 487 -11.40 18.09 26.00
C PRO A 487 -12.42 18.80 26.89
N VAL A 488 -11.95 19.09 28.06
CA VAL A 488 -12.65 19.93 29.02
C VAL A 488 -12.69 21.35 28.49
N ASP A 489 -13.89 21.89 28.33
CA ASP A 489 -14.06 23.33 28.15
C ASP A 489 -13.62 24.05 29.44
N HIS A 490 -12.56 24.85 29.32
CA HIS A 490 -11.99 25.61 30.45
C HIS A 490 -12.84 26.81 30.88
N THR A 491 -14.06 26.96 30.37
CA THR A 491 -14.95 28.08 30.68
C THR A 491 -16.03 27.80 31.73
N VAL A 492 -16.08 26.59 32.28
CA VAL A 492 -17.01 26.27 33.34
C VAL A 492 -16.28 26.31 34.71
N PRO A 493 -16.74 27.10 35.69
CA PRO A 493 -16.15 27.10 37.03
C PRO A 493 -16.23 25.71 37.65
N ARG A 494 -15.12 25.26 38.26
CA ARG A 494 -15.05 24.02 39.03
C ARG A 494 -16.15 23.97 40.07
N ALA A 495 -17.22 23.24 39.80
CA ALA A 495 -18.19 22.85 40.81
C ALA A 495 -17.56 21.77 41.69
N LEU A 496 -17.68 21.92 42.98
CA LEU A 496 -17.21 21.00 44.04
C LEU A 496 -17.73 19.56 43.77
N PRO A 497 -16.96 18.53 44.10
CA PRO A 497 -17.36 17.14 43.85
C PRO A 497 -18.59 16.78 44.71
N SER A 498 -19.66 16.37 44.07
CA SER A 498 -20.82 15.76 44.72
C SER A 498 -20.46 14.34 45.18
N PRO A 499 -20.77 13.96 46.43
CA PRO A 499 -20.37 12.66 47.00
C PRO A 499 -21.17 11.45 46.51
N PHE A 500 -22.00 11.59 45.46
CA PHE A 500 -22.91 10.54 45.00
C PHE A 500 -22.67 10.04 43.55
N LEU A 501 -21.49 10.30 42.98
CA LEU A 501 -21.12 9.67 41.69
C LEU A 501 -20.32 8.41 41.94
N PRO A 502 -20.67 7.26 41.33
CA PRO A 502 -19.85 6.06 41.43
C PRO A 502 -18.47 6.33 40.84
N GLN A 503 -17.43 5.86 41.54
CA GLN A 503 -16.01 6.15 41.27
C GLN A 503 -15.46 5.64 39.93
N ARG A 504 -16.31 5.24 38.98
CA ARG A 504 -15.93 4.83 37.62
C ARG A 504 -16.91 5.41 36.60
N VAL A 505 -16.81 6.69 36.35
CA VAL A 505 -17.43 7.26 35.14
C VAL A 505 -16.42 7.13 34.03
N PRO A 506 -16.72 6.35 32.94
CA PRO A 506 -15.87 6.34 31.78
C PRO A 506 -15.82 7.74 31.17
N ASN A 507 -14.64 8.20 30.78
CA ASN A 507 -14.46 9.49 30.14
C ASN A 507 -15.15 9.50 28.78
N ILE A 508 -16.28 10.15 28.71
CA ILE A 508 -17.10 10.27 27.51
C ILE A 508 -16.76 11.58 26.83
N LEU A 509 -16.52 11.50 25.53
CA LEU A 509 -16.22 12.66 24.71
C LEU A 509 -17.50 13.42 24.39
N VAL A 510 -17.82 14.43 25.20
CA VAL A 510 -18.85 15.42 24.91
C VAL A 510 -18.15 16.77 24.72
N ARG A 511 -18.06 17.26 23.49
CA ARG A 511 -17.63 18.62 23.18
C ARG A 511 -18.82 19.42 22.68
N GLY A 512 -18.99 20.61 23.26
CA GLY A 512 -19.87 21.64 22.75
C GLY A 512 -19.34 22.25 21.43
#